data_292488621c81cc94aa0c8b6a9dea1299
#
_entry.id   292488621c81cc94aa0c8b6a9dea1299
#
_cell.length_a   1.000
_cell.length_b   1.000
_cell.length_c   1.000
_cell.angle_alpha   90.00
_cell.angle_beta   90.00
_cell.angle_gamma   90.00
#
_symmetry.space_group_name_H-M   'P 1'
#
loop_
_entity.id
_entity.type
_entity.pdbx_description
1 polymer ?
#
loop_
_entity_poly.entity_id
_entity_poly.type
_entity_poly.pdbx_seq_one_letter_code
_entity_poly.pdbx_strand_id
1 'polypeptide(L)'
;MALAPDGRFIYFQMSFFHGFFEFDLERKAIVRRAELPVPDAVKKLPLARYQLNSAHHGITMSGDGGKLCVAGTMSGYAAIVDRKTFQAHVIQVGEKPYWATTSADGRFCYVSVSSEDRVAVISFADEKPVASIRVGDHPQRVRTGKMRMIPAP
;
A
#
# COMPACT_ATOMS: atom_id res chain seq x y z
N MET A 1 7.29 3.81 -1.80
CA MET A 1 7.73 3.29 -3.12
C MET A 1 8.04 1.81 -3.02
N ALA A 2 7.89 1.07 -4.12
CA ALA A 2 8.26 -0.34 -4.26
C ALA A 2 9.16 -0.49 -5.50
N LEU A 3 10.21 -1.30 -5.38
CA LEU A 3 11.11 -1.65 -6.48
C LEU A 3 10.71 -3.02 -7.02
N ALA A 4 10.61 -3.16 -8.33
CA ALA A 4 10.35 -4.43 -8.98
C ALA A 4 11.55 -5.40 -8.80
N PRO A 5 11.31 -6.74 -8.77
CA PRO A 5 12.38 -7.72 -8.59
C PRO A 5 13.46 -7.69 -9.67
N ASP A 6 13.12 -7.24 -10.89
CA ASP A 6 14.06 -7.05 -12.00
C ASP A 6 14.99 -5.83 -11.81
N GLY A 7 14.77 -5.03 -10.75
CA GLY A 7 15.54 -3.82 -10.48
C GLY A 7 15.32 -2.68 -11.45
N ARG A 8 14.42 -2.82 -12.42
CA ARG A 8 14.19 -1.85 -13.47
C ARG A 8 13.09 -0.84 -13.18
N PHE A 9 11.98 -1.28 -12.56
CA PHE A 9 10.82 -0.41 -12.35
C PHE A 9 10.64 -0.03 -10.89
N ILE A 10 10.36 1.26 -10.65
CA ILE A 10 9.95 1.79 -9.35
C ILE A 10 8.47 2.20 -9.43
N TYR A 11 7.71 1.79 -8.43
CA TYR A 11 6.33 2.21 -8.21
C TYR A 11 6.28 3.19 -7.05
N PHE A 12 5.69 4.36 -7.26
CA PHE A 12 5.62 5.39 -6.24
C PHE A 12 4.33 6.20 -6.31
N GLN A 13 4.00 6.80 -5.19
CA GLN A 13 2.85 7.67 -5.01
C GLN A 13 3.30 9.11 -4.89
N MET A 14 2.45 10.03 -5.35
CA MET A 14 2.65 11.47 -5.21
C MET A 14 1.51 12.08 -4.40
N SER A 15 1.80 13.18 -3.71
CA SER A 15 0.82 13.96 -2.96
C SER A 15 -0.39 14.31 -3.83
N PHE A 16 -1.59 14.18 -3.25
CA PHE A 16 -2.86 14.54 -3.89
C PHE A 16 -3.27 13.69 -5.11
N PHE A 17 -2.43 12.77 -5.56
CA PHE A 17 -2.76 11.85 -6.66
C PHE A 17 -3.37 10.55 -6.11
N HIS A 18 -4.57 10.22 -6.56
CA HIS A 18 -5.25 8.99 -6.19
C HIS A 18 -4.80 7.83 -7.08
N GLY A 19 -3.64 7.27 -6.77
CA GLY A 19 -3.03 6.23 -7.56
C GLY A 19 -1.52 6.14 -7.38
N PHE A 20 -0.83 5.70 -8.42
CA PHE A 20 0.62 5.57 -8.42
C PHE A 20 1.20 5.67 -9.83
N PHE A 21 2.51 5.80 -9.91
CA PHE A 21 3.29 5.88 -11.13
C PHE A 21 4.26 4.71 -11.22
N GLU A 22 4.52 4.25 -12.44
CA GLU A 22 5.63 3.35 -12.77
C GLU A 22 6.72 4.15 -13.47
N PHE A 23 7.90 4.13 -12.89
CA PHE A 23 9.09 4.77 -13.44
C PHE A 23 10.07 3.71 -13.92
N ASP A 24 10.52 3.82 -15.17
CA ASP A 24 11.55 2.98 -15.76
C ASP A 24 12.92 3.61 -15.53
N LEU A 25 13.76 2.93 -14.75
CA LEU A 25 15.10 3.40 -14.38
C LEU A 25 16.07 3.44 -15.58
N GLU A 26 15.89 2.58 -16.57
CA GLU A 26 16.70 2.59 -17.81
C GLU A 26 16.33 3.77 -18.68
N ARG A 27 15.04 3.98 -18.90
CA ARG A 27 14.52 5.10 -19.70
C ARG A 27 14.53 6.43 -18.96
N LYS A 28 14.70 6.41 -17.64
CA LYS A 28 14.63 7.57 -16.74
C LYS A 28 13.35 8.38 -16.90
N ALA A 29 12.23 7.68 -17.04
CA ALA A 29 10.93 8.28 -17.32
C ALA A 29 9.78 7.55 -16.63
N ILE A 30 8.70 8.28 -16.34
CA ILE A 30 7.40 7.68 -16.01
C ILE A 30 6.85 7.05 -17.29
N VAL A 31 6.62 5.75 -17.25
CA VAL A 31 6.14 4.97 -18.42
C VAL A 31 4.66 4.61 -18.31
N ARG A 32 4.13 4.50 -17.09
CA ARG A 32 2.70 4.27 -16.84
C ARG A 32 2.25 4.99 -15.58
N ARG A 33 0.94 5.26 -15.51
CA ARG A 33 0.27 5.69 -14.28
C ARG A 33 -1.01 4.87 -14.09
N ALA A 34 -1.37 4.61 -12.84
CA ALA A 34 -2.64 4.01 -12.45
C ALA A 34 -3.45 5.03 -11.65
N GLU A 35 -4.67 5.28 -12.08
CA GLU A 35 -5.67 6.00 -11.29
C GLU A 35 -6.54 5.00 -10.57
N LEU A 36 -6.72 5.16 -9.26
CA LEU A 36 -7.52 4.29 -8.44
C LEU A 36 -8.83 4.97 -8.04
N PRO A 37 -9.89 4.23 -7.72
CA PRO A 37 -11.19 4.79 -7.42
C PRO A 37 -11.15 5.83 -6.29
N VAL A 38 -11.86 6.94 -6.49
CA VAL A 38 -12.00 8.00 -5.50
C VAL A 38 -13.46 8.06 -5.08
N PRO A 39 -13.80 7.83 -3.79
CA PRO A 39 -15.16 7.98 -3.29
C PRO A 39 -15.68 9.41 -3.50
N ASP A 40 -16.98 9.57 -3.82
CA ASP A 40 -17.56 10.88 -4.09
C ASP A 40 -17.45 11.87 -2.92
N ALA A 41 -17.48 11.36 -1.70
CA ALA A 41 -17.24 12.16 -0.51
C ALA A 41 -15.82 12.75 -0.50
N VAL A 42 -14.81 11.98 -0.95
CA VAL A 42 -13.41 12.41 -1.01
C VAL A 42 -13.18 13.42 -2.14
N LYS A 43 -13.82 13.24 -3.29
CA LYS A 43 -13.73 14.20 -4.41
C LYS A 43 -14.18 15.62 -4.03
N LYS A 44 -15.08 15.73 -3.06
CA LYS A 44 -15.61 17.01 -2.56
C LYS A 44 -14.75 17.66 -1.48
N LEU A 45 -13.76 16.96 -0.95
CA LEU A 45 -12.91 17.49 0.12
C LEU A 45 -11.87 18.46 -0.44
N PRO A 46 -11.66 19.61 0.23
CA PRO A 46 -10.56 20.50 -0.12
C PRO A 46 -9.22 19.81 0.19
N LEU A 47 -8.19 20.07 -0.61
CA LEU A 47 -6.87 19.46 -0.45
C LEU A 47 -6.26 19.68 0.95
N ALA A 48 -6.57 20.80 1.60
CA ALA A 48 -6.14 21.09 2.97
C ALA A 48 -6.65 20.09 4.02
N ARG A 49 -7.66 19.27 3.69
CA ARG A 49 -8.18 18.21 4.56
C ARG A 49 -7.49 16.86 4.33
N TYR A 50 -6.59 16.77 3.35
CA TYR A 50 -5.85 15.54 3.10
C TYR A 50 -4.77 15.33 4.17
N GLN A 51 -4.83 14.20 4.84
CA GLN A 51 -3.87 13.85 5.88
C GLN A 51 -2.45 13.83 5.32
N LEU A 52 -1.57 14.64 5.90
CA LEU A 52 -0.17 14.78 5.49
C LEU A 52 0.00 14.96 3.96
N ASN A 53 -0.93 15.69 3.34
CA ASN A 53 -0.97 15.95 1.91
C ASN A 53 -1.02 14.68 1.03
N SER A 54 -1.52 13.58 1.57
CA SER A 54 -1.48 12.28 0.90
C SER A 54 -2.88 11.80 0.53
N ALA A 55 -3.14 11.68 -0.76
CA ALA A 55 -4.31 10.96 -1.29
C ALA A 55 -4.16 9.45 -1.04
N HIS A 56 -2.99 8.92 -1.41
CA HIS A 56 -2.49 7.57 -1.15
C HIS A 56 -1.09 7.67 -0.59
N HIS A 57 -0.69 6.77 0.35
CA HIS A 57 0.63 6.90 0.96
C HIS A 57 1.48 5.61 0.95
N GLY A 58 0.91 4.44 1.19
CA GLY A 58 1.63 3.16 1.26
C GLY A 58 1.55 2.39 -0.05
N ILE A 59 2.69 1.92 -0.55
CA ILE A 59 2.77 0.99 -1.68
C ILE A 59 3.87 -0.03 -1.44
N THR A 60 3.54 -1.30 -1.67
CA THR A 60 4.47 -2.43 -1.58
C THR A 60 4.15 -3.46 -2.67
N MET A 61 4.97 -4.49 -2.81
CA MET A 61 4.85 -5.50 -3.86
C MET A 61 4.85 -6.91 -3.25
N SER A 62 4.10 -7.84 -3.85
CA SER A 62 4.13 -9.26 -3.51
C SER A 62 5.53 -9.87 -3.71
N GLY A 63 5.82 -10.98 -3.02
CA GLY A 63 7.14 -11.60 -3.09
C GLY A 63 7.55 -12.09 -4.48
N ASP A 64 6.59 -12.45 -5.33
CA ASP A 64 6.79 -12.82 -6.72
C ASP A 64 6.86 -11.62 -7.68
N GLY A 65 6.60 -10.42 -7.18
CA GLY A 65 6.59 -9.19 -7.98
C GLY A 65 5.39 -9.05 -8.91
N GLY A 66 4.39 -9.92 -8.81
CA GLY A 66 3.23 -9.92 -9.71
C GLY A 66 2.14 -8.94 -9.32
N LYS A 67 2.07 -8.58 -8.04
CA LYS A 67 1.01 -7.70 -7.51
C LYS A 67 1.58 -6.56 -6.69
N LEU A 68 0.88 -5.43 -6.72
CA LEU A 68 1.12 -4.29 -5.83
C LEU A 68 0.01 -4.23 -4.79
N CYS A 69 0.35 -3.80 -3.58
CA CYS A 69 -0.61 -3.43 -2.55
C CYS A 69 -0.48 -1.95 -2.26
N VAL A 70 -1.59 -1.22 -2.37
CA VAL A 70 -1.65 0.23 -2.32
C VAL A 70 -2.60 0.68 -1.22
N ALA A 71 -2.15 1.52 -0.30
CA ALA A 71 -3.00 2.10 0.74
C ALA A 71 -3.60 3.42 0.28
N GLY A 72 -4.92 3.46 0.14
CA GLY A 72 -5.70 4.64 -0.26
C GLY A 72 -6.11 5.47 0.96
N THR A 73 -5.21 6.29 1.48
CA THR A 73 -5.33 7.00 2.76
C THR A 73 -6.63 7.80 2.89
N MET A 74 -6.97 8.57 1.89
CA MET A 74 -8.21 9.37 1.91
C MET A 74 -9.43 8.55 1.51
N SER A 75 -9.24 7.41 0.86
CA SER A 75 -10.31 6.61 0.28
C SER A 75 -10.77 5.44 1.16
N GLY A 76 -10.09 5.15 2.28
CA GLY A 76 -10.50 4.13 3.25
C GLY A 76 -10.29 2.69 2.79
N TYR A 77 -9.54 2.45 1.74
CA TYR A 77 -9.30 1.12 1.19
C TYR A 77 -7.80 0.78 1.05
N ALA A 78 -7.52 -0.50 0.93
CA ALA A 78 -6.33 -1.00 0.26
C ALA A 78 -6.72 -1.53 -1.13
N ALA A 79 -5.81 -1.48 -2.09
CA ALA A 79 -6.02 -2.09 -3.40
C ALA A 79 -4.91 -3.09 -3.68
N ILE A 80 -5.29 -4.29 -4.13
CA ILE A 80 -4.37 -5.24 -4.75
C ILE A 80 -4.45 -4.99 -6.25
N VAL A 81 -3.31 -4.71 -6.86
CA VAL A 81 -3.21 -4.32 -8.27
C VAL A 81 -2.33 -5.31 -9.00
N ASP A 82 -2.84 -5.91 -10.07
CA ASP A 82 -2.03 -6.70 -10.98
C ASP A 82 -0.99 -5.80 -11.65
N ARG A 83 0.30 -6.12 -11.48
CA ARG A 83 1.41 -5.29 -11.96
C ARG A 83 1.44 -5.17 -13.49
N LYS A 84 1.01 -6.20 -14.20
CA LYS A 84 1.09 -6.24 -15.68
C LYS A 84 -0.02 -5.41 -16.32
N THR A 85 -1.24 -5.55 -15.82
CA THR A 85 -2.44 -4.93 -16.42
C THR A 85 -2.85 -3.63 -15.75
N PHE A 86 -2.44 -3.39 -14.50
CA PHE A 86 -2.91 -2.35 -13.58
C PHE A 86 -4.39 -2.48 -13.20
N GLN A 87 -4.96 -3.65 -13.42
CA GLN A 87 -6.28 -3.94 -12.90
C GLN A 87 -6.24 -4.01 -11.37
N ALA A 88 -7.12 -3.26 -10.72
CA ALA A 88 -7.16 -3.12 -9.27
C ALA A 88 -8.37 -3.80 -8.67
N HIS A 89 -8.15 -4.56 -7.59
CA HIS A 89 -9.18 -5.04 -6.69
C HIS A 89 -9.16 -4.22 -5.41
N VAL A 90 -10.25 -3.49 -5.14
CA VAL A 90 -10.38 -2.59 -3.99
C VAL A 90 -10.97 -3.34 -2.80
N ILE A 91 -10.34 -3.20 -1.64
CA ILE A 91 -10.67 -3.88 -0.39
C ILE A 91 -10.89 -2.80 0.68
N GLN A 92 -12.11 -2.68 1.21
CA GLN A 92 -12.39 -1.77 2.30
C GLN A 92 -11.66 -2.24 3.56
N VAL A 93 -10.80 -1.39 4.11
CA VAL A 93 -9.97 -1.71 5.26
C VAL A 93 -10.17 -0.76 6.45
N GLY A 94 -11.01 0.24 6.32
CA GLY A 94 -11.29 1.21 7.37
C GLY A 94 -10.67 2.59 7.12
N GLU A 95 -10.73 3.47 8.12
CA GLU A 95 -10.35 4.86 7.95
C GLU A 95 -8.83 5.06 7.98
N LYS A 96 -8.36 5.86 7.02
CA LYS A 96 -6.95 6.29 6.88
C LYS A 96 -5.96 5.13 6.86
N PRO A 97 -6.10 4.17 5.94
CA PRO A 97 -5.01 3.23 5.68
C PRO A 97 -3.80 4.03 5.20
N TYR A 98 -2.66 3.86 5.90
CA TYR A 98 -1.56 4.79 5.69
C TYR A 98 -0.33 4.14 5.07
N TRP A 99 0.18 3.07 5.64
CA TRP A 99 1.37 2.39 5.16
C TRP A 99 1.06 0.99 4.66
N ALA A 100 1.81 0.54 3.66
CA ALA A 100 1.76 -0.84 3.18
C ALA A 100 3.17 -1.45 3.22
N THR A 101 3.27 -2.68 3.70
CA THR A 101 4.51 -3.46 3.63
C THR A 101 4.20 -4.93 3.40
N THR A 102 5.12 -5.64 2.75
CA THR A 102 4.97 -7.07 2.44
C THR A 102 5.52 -7.93 3.58
N SER A 103 4.86 -9.03 3.89
CA SER A 103 5.35 -10.03 4.84
C SER A 103 6.70 -10.60 4.41
N ALA A 104 7.47 -11.13 5.36
CA ALA A 104 8.81 -11.67 5.08
C ALA A 104 8.80 -12.84 4.07
N ASP A 105 7.69 -13.56 3.98
CA ASP A 105 7.47 -14.66 3.01
C ASP A 105 6.86 -14.19 1.68
N GLY A 106 6.56 -12.89 1.55
CA GLY A 106 6.03 -12.30 0.33
C GLY A 106 4.54 -12.53 0.05
N ARG A 107 3.81 -13.25 0.95
CA ARG A 107 2.43 -13.69 0.69
C ARG A 107 1.35 -12.70 1.13
N PHE A 108 1.66 -11.82 2.08
CA PHE A 108 0.68 -10.92 2.68
C PHE A 108 1.13 -9.46 2.57
N CYS A 109 0.16 -8.58 2.44
CA CYS A 109 0.31 -7.15 2.62
C CYS A 109 -0.17 -6.76 4.02
N TYR A 110 0.65 -6.07 4.78
CA TYR A 110 0.30 -5.44 6.05
C TYR A 110 0.00 -3.98 5.80
N VAL A 111 -1.23 -3.55 6.12
CA VAL A 111 -1.66 -2.16 5.96
C VAL A 111 -2.00 -1.58 7.33
N SER A 112 -1.29 -0.53 7.75
CA SER A 112 -1.66 0.21 8.95
C SER A 112 -2.95 0.99 8.70
N VAL A 113 -3.97 0.77 9.54
CA VAL A 113 -5.24 1.52 9.54
C VAL A 113 -5.16 2.53 10.68
N SER A 114 -4.64 3.73 10.35
CA SER A 114 -4.13 4.68 11.34
C SER A 114 -5.21 5.21 12.29
N SER A 115 -6.44 5.41 11.83
CA SER A 115 -7.53 5.89 12.69
C SER A 115 -8.27 4.79 13.47
N GLU A 116 -7.84 3.54 13.35
CA GLU A 116 -8.48 2.39 14.00
C GLU A 116 -7.52 1.53 14.84
N ASP A 117 -6.30 1.99 15.09
CA ASP A 117 -5.30 1.36 15.97
C ASP A 117 -4.99 -0.10 15.61
N ARG A 118 -4.98 -0.42 14.32
CA ARG A 118 -4.79 -1.80 13.85
C ARG A 118 -4.00 -1.88 12.56
N VAL A 119 -3.54 -3.09 12.29
CA VAL A 119 -2.94 -3.50 11.02
C VAL A 119 -3.87 -4.50 10.36
N ALA A 120 -4.31 -4.21 9.14
CA ALA A 120 -5.01 -5.16 8.30
C ALA A 120 -3.99 -6.06 7.58
N VAL A 121 -4.25 -7.37 7.56
CA VAL A 121 -3.44 -8.35 6.85
C VAL A 121 -4.23 -8.83 5.64
N ILE A 122 -3.69 -8.62 4.45
CA ILE A 122 -4.35 -8.93 3.18
C ILE A 122 -3.54 -10.00 2.46
N SER A 123 -4.19 -11.08 2.04
CA SER A 123 -3.59 -12.11 1.19
C SER A 123 -3.42 -11.58 -0.24
N PHE A 124 -2.21 -11.67 -0.80
CA PHE A 124 -2.00 -11.36 -2.21
C PHE A 124 -2.65 -12.38 -3.14
N ALA A 125 -2.72 -13.65 -2.72
CA ALA A 125 -3.31 -14.71 -3.53
C ALA A 125 -4.83 -14.57 -3.61
N ASP A 126 -5.49 -14.41 -2.46
CA ASP A 126 -6.95 -14.38 -2.36
C ASP A 126 -7.54 -12.98 -2.57
N GLU A 127 -6.70 -11.96 -2.52
CA GLU A 127 -7.08 -10.53 -2.59
C GLU A 127 -8.14 -10.15 -1.55
N LYS A 128 -7.99 -10.70 -0.33
CA LYS A 128 -8.93 -10.54 0.78
C LYS A 128 -8.20 -10.26 2.09
N PRO A 129 -8.86 -9.54 3.03
CA PRO A 129 -8.38 -9.47 4.40
C PRO A 129 -8.45 -10.88 5.03
N VAL A 130 -7.37 -11.29 5.68
CA VAL A 130 -7.26 -12.59 6.37
C VAL A 130 -7.09 -12.44 7.87
N ALA A 131 -6.65 -11.26 8.34
CA ALA A 131 -6.54 -10.94 9.75
C ALA A 131 -6.61 -9.44 9.98
N SER A 132 -6.92 -9.07 11.23
CA SER A 132 -6.82 -7.71 11.76
C SER A 132 -6.13 -7.78 13.11
N ILE A 133 -5.03 -7.06 13.26
CA ILE A 133 -4.17 -7.09 14.45
C ILE A 133 -4.28 -5.74 15.13
N ARG A 134 -4.81 -5.72 16.36
CA ARG A 134 -4.81 -4.52 17.17
C ARG A 134 -3.38 -4.18 17.62
N VAL A 135 -3.01 -2.90 17.47
CA VAL A 135 -1.69 -2.39 17.82
C VAL A 135 -1.85 -1.11 18.66
N GLY A 136 -0.78 -0.38 18.91
CA GLY A 136 -0.85 0.89 19.63
C GLY A 136 -1.50 2.01 18.82
N ASP A 137 -1.64 3.15 19.48
CA ASP A 137 -2.32 4.35 18.97
C ASP A 137 -1.71 4.86 17.64
N HIS A 138 -2.56 5.15 16.68
CA HIS A 138 -2.25 5.74 15.38
C HIS A 138 -1.07 5.09 14.63
N PRO A 139 -1.09 3.78 14.32
CA PRO A 139 0.00 3.13 13.59
C PRO A 139 0.18 3.77 12.22
N GLN A 140 1.40 4.22 11.95
CA GLN A 140 1.73 4.79 10.65
C GLN A 140 2.63 3.83 9.86
N ARG A 141 3.91 3.76 10.22
CA ARG A 141 4.88 2.97 9.47
C ARG A 141 4.97 1.54 9.99
N VAL A 142 4.74 0.59 9.10
CA VAL A 142 4.97 -0.85 9.34
C VAL A 142 6.17 -1.29 8.51
N ARG A 143 7.02 -2.12 9.11
CA ARG A 143 8.18 -2.74 8.44
C ARG A 143 8.28 -4.20 8.85
N THR A 144 8.64 -5.05 7.93
CA THR A 144 9.04 -6.43 8.23
C THR A 144 10.55 -6.50 8.41
N GLY A 145 10.98 -7.37 9.31
CA GLY A 145 12.39 -7.62 9.58
C GLY A 145 12.62 -9.07 9.96
N LYS A 146 13.85 -9.54 9.80
CA LYS A 146 14.29 -10.85 10.34
C LYS A 146 14.88 -10.62 11.73
N MET A 147 14.29 -11.25 12.74
CA MET A 147 14.87 -11.27 14.07
C MET A 147 15.75 -12.52 14.23
N ARG A 148 16.98 -12.34 14.72
CA ARG A 148 17.80 -13.44 15.19
C ARG A 148 17.30 -13.80 16.58
N MET A 149 16.79 -15.01 16.76
CA MET A 149 16.52 -15.52 18.10
C MET A 149 17.87 -15.66 18.81
N ILE A 150 18.09 -14.85 19.84
CA ILE A 150 19.21 -15.04 20.75
C ILE A 150 18.71 -16.10 21.72
N PRO A 151 19.43 -17.27 21.87
CA PRO A 151 19.07 -18.24 22.90
C PRO A 151 19.04 -17.54 24.26
N ALA A 152 18.03 -17.83 25.07
CA ALA A 152 17.99 -17.35 26.43
C ALA A 152 19.26 -17.87 27.17
N PRO A 153 19.87 -17.05 28.05
CA PRO A 153 21.04 -17.44 28.81
C PRO A 153 20.77 -18.64 29.73
#